data_8847f2a6baef254ac315d322711e2625
#
_entry.id   8847f2a6baef254ac315d322711e2625
#
_cell.length_a   1.000
_cell.length_b   1.000
_cell.length_c   1.000
_cell.angle_alpha   90.00
_cell.angle_beta   90.00
_cell.angle_gamma   90.00
#
_symmetry.space_group_name_H-M   'P 1'
#
loop_
_entity.id
_entity.type
_entity.pdbx_description
1 polymer ?
#
loop_
_entity_poly.entity_id
_entity_poly.type
_entity_poly.pdbx_seq_one_letter_code
_entity_poly.pdbx_strand_id
1 'polypeptide(L)'
;VTLPRRPLGQTGIEVSRLCYGSLTLGPVQADLSPERGGELLAYAFERGVNFVDTAELYGTYPHIRAALAHASEAPVIATKCYAYDRTTAQKSFDAARRALDLDTIDIMMLHEQETALTLDGHREAFALFCELRDQGLIRAVGISTHAVEPVRALTQAATGVTDDLWQDLDIGVYREAQVIHPLLNWRGLGLIDGQAEDMVLATRAAAKAGLGLFGMKMLGGGHFLKDFDRAVAFALAQEQVAAYAVGMQDESEIDMNLALFAAEPVRELDLEATRARHRRLIVSDWCTGCGSCIDRCASRALSLVDGRVQVDDARCLLCGYCAYACRDFVLKVI
;
A
#
# COMPACT_ATOMS: atom_id res chain seq x y z
N VAL A 1 -11.17 -5.84 21.53
CA VAL A 1 -9.81 -5.48 21.10
C VAL A 1 -9.76 -3.98 20.92
N THR A 2 -8.78 -3.29 21.54
CA THR A 2 -8.58 -1.86 21.32
C THR A 2 -7.32 -1.69 20.46
N LEU A 3 -7.50 -1.28 19.21
CA LEU A 3 -6.37 -1.00 18.33
C LEU A 3 -5.64 0.28 18.78
N PRO A 4 -4.31 0.25 18.92
CA PRO A 4 -3.53 1.46 19.13
C PRO A 4 -3.69 2.42 17.96
N ARG A 5 -3.93 3.71 18.23
CA ARG A 5 -3.84 4.79 17.25
C ARG A 5 -2.49 5.49 17.39
N ARG A 6 -1.98 6.02 16.26
CA ARG A 6 -0.71 6.75 16.20
C ARG A 6 -0.86 7.98 15.32
N PRO A 7 -0.17 9.08 15.63
CA PRO A 7 -0.10 10.22 14.74
C PRO A 7 0.62 9.83 13.45
N LEU A 8 0.08 10.25 12.31
CA LEU A 8 0.69 10.08 11.00
C LEU A 8 1.66 11.26 10.73
N GLY A 9 2.87 11.16 11.25
CA GLY A 9 3.84 12.25 11.19
C GLY A 9 3.32 13.53 11.81
N GLN A 10 3.50 14.66 11.10
CA GLN A 10 3.05 15.98 11.53
C GLN A 10 1.74 16.42 10.85
N THR A 11 0.96 15.48 10.27
CA THR A 11 -0.28 15.80 9.54
C THR A 11 -1.45 16.21 10.44
N GLY A 12 -1.37 15.97 11.75
CA GLY A 12 -2.51 16.10 12.67
C GLY A 12 -3.56 14.99 12.51
N ILE A 13 -3.30 13.96 11.70
CA ILE A 13 -4.19 12.81 11.49
C ILE A 13 -3.72 11.67 12.39
N GLU A 14 -4.65 11.09 13.16
CA GLU A 14 -4.40 9.87 13.94
C GLU A 14 -4.99 8.65 13.24
N VAL A 15 -4.19 7.60 13.10
CA VAL A 15 -4.56 6.37 12.38
C VAL A 15 -4.36 5.13 13.24
N SER A 16 -5.22 4.12 13.09
CA SER A 16 -5.00 2.80 13.67
C SER A 16 -3.76 2.15 13.07
N ARG A 17 -2.99 1.40 13.89
CA ARG A 17 -1.80 0.69 13.41
C ARG A 17 -2.10 -0.31 12.29
N LEU A 18 -3.28 -0.90 12.28
CA LEU A 18 -3.82 -1.68 11.17
C LEU A 18 -4.58 -0.74 10.24
N CYS A 19 -4.10 -0.63 9.00
CA CYS A 19 -4.79 0.02 7.89
C CYS A 19 -5.41 -1.07 7.01
N TYR A 20 -6.69 -0.91 6.64
CA TYR A 20 -7.33 -1.83 5.71
C TYR A 20 -6.86 -1.56 4.28
N GLY A 21 -6.08 -2.47 3.70
CA GLY A 21 -5.65 -2.42 2.29
C GLY A 21 -6.75 -2.93 1.37
N SER A 22 -7.50 -2.05 0.73
CA SER A 22 -8.70 -2.41 -0.03
C SER A 22 -8.44 -3.11 -1.37
N LEU A 23 -7.20 -3.08 -1.89
CA LEU A 23 -6.83 -3.75 -3.16
C LEU A 23 -7.33 -5.19 -3.25
N THR A 24 -7.32 -5.91 -2.12
CA THR A 24 -7.70 -7.33 -2.06
C THR A 24 -9.18 -7.58 -2.29
N LEU A 25 -10.03 -6.58 -2.11
CA LEU A 25 -11.49 -6.69 -2.30
C LEU A 25 -11.89 -6.54 -3.77
N GLY A 26 -11.12 -5.77 -4.52
CA GLY A 26 -11.47 -5.37 -5.89
C GLY A 26 -11.18 -6.39 -6.96
N PRO A 27 -11.48 -6.02 -8.23
CA PRO A 27 -11.38 -6.90 -9.41
C PRO A 27 -9.95 -7.37 -9.70
N VAL A 28 -8.95 -6.67 -9.14
CA VAL A 28 -7.53 -7.05 -9.31
C VAL A 28 -7.17 -8.30 -8.50
N GLN A 29 -7.97 -8.68 -7.47
CA GLN A 29 -7.72 -9.86 -6.63
C GLN A 29 -8.98 -10.71 -6.40
N ALA A 30 -9.75 -10.47 -5.33
CA ALA A 30 -10.89 -11.33 -4.95
C ALA A 30 -12.18 -11.04 -5.71
N ASP A 31 -12.26 -9.88 -6.35
CA ASP A 31 -13.43 -9.43 -7.13
C ASP A 31 -14.76 -9.57 -6.35
N LEU A 32 -14.75 -9.14 -5.09
CA LEU A 32 -15.95 -9.16 -4.25
C LEU A 32 -16.91 -8.07 -4.73
N SER A 33 -18.22 -8.31 -4.54
CA SER A 33 -19.20 -7.26 -4.80
C SER A 33 -18.99 -6.06 -3.87
N PRO A 34 -19.38 -4.84 -4.28
CA PRO A 34 -19.29 -3.66 -3.42
C PRO A 34 -19.98 -3.83 -2.07
N GLU A 35 -21.11 -4.55 -2.03
CA GLU A 35 -21.87 -4.85 -0.82
C GLU A 35 -21.04 -5.73 0.12
N ARG A 36 -20.51 -6.86 -0.40
CA ARG A 36 -19.71 -7.78 0.43
C ARG A 36 -18.42 -7.14 0.93
N GLY A 37 -17.72 -6.44 0.07
CA GLY A 37 -16.51 -5.70 0.49
C GLY A 37 -16.82 -4.56 1.46
N GLY A 38 -17.97 -3.91 1.30
CA GLY A 38 -18.48 -2.90 2.22
C GLY A 38 -18.80 -3.48 3.61
N GLU A 39 -19.42 -4.67 3.69
CA GLU A 39 -19.66 -5.38 4.95
C GLU A 39 -18.34 -5.68 5.69
N LEU A 40 -17.32 -6.18 4.98
CA LEU A 40 -16.00 -6.47 5.58
C LEU A 40 -15.30 -5.21 6.10
N LEU A 41 -15.36 -4.11 5.34
CA LEU A 41 -14.84 -2.83 5.79
C LEU A 41 -15.58 -2.32 7.03
N ALA A 42 -16.93 -2.33 7.01
CA ALA A 42 -17.75 -1.93 8.16
C ALA A 42 -17.44 -2.79 9.40
N TYR A 43 -17.30 -4.11 9.22
CA TYR A 43 -16.91 -5.04 10.28
C TYR A 43 -15.56 -4.66 10.92
N ALA A 44 -14.59 -4.23 10.11
CA ALA A 44 -13.29 -3.77 10.61
C ALA A 44 -13.40 -2.41 11.33
N PHE A 45 -14.21 -1.47 10.82
CA PHE A 45 -14.43 -0.16 11.43
C PHE A 45 -15.07 -0.27 12.82
N GLU A 46 -16.10 -1.10 12.97
CA GLU A 46 -16.74 -1.39 14.25
C GLU A 46 -15.77 -1.94 15.31
N ARG A 47 -14.65 -2.52 14.85
CA ARG A 47 -13.59 -3.09 15.71
C ARG A 47 -12.37 -2.19 15.90
N GLY A 48 -12.49 -0.93 15.47
CA GLY A 48 -11.50 0.11 15.75
C GLY A 48 -10.49 0.39 14.63
N VAL A 49 -10.58 -0.27 13.47
CA VAL A 49 -9.85 0.17 12.27
C VAL A 49 -10.44 1.49 11.82
N ASN A 50 -9.63 2.55 11.83
CA ASN A 50 -10.06 3.88 11.35
C ASN A 50 -9.26 4.34 10.14
N PHE A 51 -8.56 3.45 9.45
CA PHE A 51 -7.70 3.80 8.34
C PHE A 51 -7.88 2.82 7.17
N VAL A 52 -8.11 3.37 5.96
CA VAL A 52 -8.27 2.61 4.72
C VAL A 52 -7.28 3.11 3.68
N ASP A 53 -6.60 2.17 3.03
CA ASP A 53 -5.75 2.41 1.86
C ASP A 53 -6.46 1.94 0.59
N THR A 54 -6.58 2.83 -0.38
CA THR A 54 -7.11 2.55 -1.71
C THR A 54 -6.32 3.26 -2.81
N ALA A 55 -6.73 3.11 -4.05
CA ALA A 55 -6.23 3.85 -5.21
C ALA A 55 -7.27 3.84 -6.33
N GLU A 56 -7.18 4.81 -7.25
CA GLU A 56 -8.04 4.90 -8.44
C GLU A 56 -8.03 3.59 -9.23
N LEU A 57 -6.85 3.00 -9.43
CA LEU A 57 -6.67 1.75 -10.19
C LEU A 57 -7.29 0.51 -9.51
N TYR A 58 -7.53 0.54 -8.19
CA TYR A 58 -7.99 -0.65 -7.46
C TYR A 58 -9.45 -1.00 -7.73
N GLY A 59 -10.25 -0.03 -8.20
CA GLY A 59 -11.68 -0.22 -8.44
C GLY A 59 -12.51 -0.41 -7.16
N THR A 60 -11.98 -0.01 -6.00
CA THR A 60 -12.58 -0.31 -4.68
C THR A 60 -13.31 0.87 -4.03
N TYR A 61 -13.44 2.01 -4.70
CA TYR A 61 -14.25 3.13 -4.21
C TYR A 61 -15.70 2.73 -3.89
N PRO A 62 -16.41 1.93 -4.73
CA PRO A 62 -17.77 1.50 -4.41
C PRO A 62 -17.87 0.68 -3.11
N HIS A 63 -16.88 -0.16 -2.81
CA HIS A 63 -16.81 -0.95 -1.58
C HIS A 63 -16.67 -0.05 -0.35
N ILE A 64 -15.77 0.94 -0.43
CA ILE A 64 -15.54 1.91 0.65
C ILE A 64 -16.80 2.76 0.85
N ARG A 65 -17.41 3.26 -0.23
CA ARG A 65 -18.66 4.02 -0.14
C ARG A 65 -19.78 3.23 0.53
N ALA A 66 -19.92 1.94 0.21
CA ALA A 66 -20.90 1.08 0.85
C ALA A 66 -20.65 0.95 2.37
N ALA A 67 -19.38 0.84 2.79
CA ALA A 67 -19.02 0.80 4.20
C ALA A 67 -19.28 2.12 4.93
N LEU A 68 -18.98 3.26 4.29
CA LEU A 68 -19.16 4.59 4.87
C LEU A 68 -20.62 4.90 5.23
N ALA A 69 -21.58 4.32 4.49
CA ALA A 69 -23.01 4.48 4.77
C ALA A 69 -23.42 3.90 6.15
N HIS A 70 -22.61 3.02 6.72
CA HIS A 70 -22.87 2.33 7.99
C HIS A 70 -21.85 2.68 9.08
N ALA A 71 -20.81 3.46 8.78
CA ALA A 71 -19.76 3.80 9.73
C ALA A 71 -20.27 4.82 10.76
N SER A 72 -20.09 4.51 12.06
CA SER A 72 -20.42 5.42 13.16
C SER A 72 -19.42 6.58 13.29
N GLU A 73 -18.17 6.37 12.88
CA GLU A 73 -17.09 7.36 12.77
C GLU A 73 -16.49 7.23 11.37
N ALA A 74 -16.30 8.34 10.66
CA ALA A 74 -15.68 8.32 9.34
C ALA A 74 -14.21 7.89 9.46
N PRO A 75 -13.78 6.82 8.75
CA PRO A 75 -12.39 6.42 8.73
C PRO A 75 -11.55 7.42 7.93
N VAL A 76 -10.26 7.46 8.20
CA VAL A 76 -9.27 8.15 7.38
C VAL A 76 -9.09 7.38 6.07
N ILE A 77 -9.22 8.05 4.93
CA ILE A 77 -9.08 7.43 3.60
C ILE A 77 -7.84 7.97 2.90
N ALA A 78 -6.89 7.08 2.60
CA ALA A 78 -5.77 7.35 1.73
C ALA A 78 -6.05 6.81 0.33
N THR A 79 -5.99 7.67 -0.69
CA THR A 79 -6.11 7.27 -2.09
C THR A 79 -4.94 7.76 -2.93
N LYS A 80 -4.79 7.18 -4.13
CA LYS A 80 -3.63 7.38 -5.00
C LYS A 80 -4.06 7.41 -6.46
N CYS A 81 -3.32 8.16 -7.27
CA CYS A 81 -3.49 8.15 -8.74
C CYS A 81 -2.14 8.29 -9.45
N TYR A 82 -2.13 7.98 -10.75
CA TYR A 82 -0.97 8.12 -11.63
C TYR A 82 -0.98 9.45 -12.41
N ALA A 83 -1.55 10.49 -11.84
CA ALA A 83 -1.55 11.80 -12.49
C ALA A 83 -0.14 12.36 -12.64
N TYR A 84 0.15 12.93 -13.81
CA TYR A 84 1.46 13.50 -14.16
C TYR A 84 1.41 15.01 -14.42
N ASP A 85 0.22 15.56 -14.67
CA ASP A 85 -0.02 16.99 -14.87
C ASP A 85 -1.23 17.47 -14.07
N ARG A 86 -1.45 18.78 -14.06
CA ARG A 86 -2.57 19.41 -13.34
C ARG A 86 -3.93 18.91 -13.80
N THR A 87 -4.10 18.68 -15.10
CA THR A 87 -5.39 18.28 -15.69
C THR A 87 -5.77 16.86 -15.28
N THR A 88 -4.82 15.93 -15.35
CA THR A 88 -5.03 14.55 -14.92
C THR A 88 -5.21 14.46 -13.41
N ALA A 89 -4.44 15.24 -12.64
CA ALA A 89 -4.58 15.31 -11.18
C ALA A 89 -5.97 15.82 -10.74
N GLN A 90 -6.49 16.87 -11.38
CA GLN A 90 -7.83 17.38 -11.08
C GLN A 90 -8.91 16.33 -11.40
N LYS A 91 -8.80 15.66 -12.56
CA LYS A 91 -9.74 14.60 -12.96
C LYS A 91 -9.76 13.45 -11.96
N SER A 92 -8.60 12.96 -11.54
CA SER A 92 -8.47 11.86 -10.57
C SER A 92 -9.01 12.26 -9.20
N PHE A 93 -8.72 13.49 -8.74
CA PHE A 93 -9.24 14.01 -7.48
C PHE A 93 -10.78 14.10 -7.51
N ASP A 94 -11.36 14.69 -8.56
CA ASP A 94 -12.80 14.80 -8.71
C ASP A 94 -13.49 13.44 -8.86
N ALA A 95 -12.84 12.48 -9.53
CA ALA A 95 -13.34 11.11 -9.66
C ALA A 95 -13.37 10.41 -8.31
N ALA A 96 -12.31 10.53 -7.50
CA ALA A 96 -12.23 9.95 -6.16
C ALA A 96 -13.34 10.52 -5.25
N ARG A 97 -13.49 11.85 -5.20
CA ARG A 97 -14.54 12.50 -4.39
C ARG A 97 -15.94 12.04 -4.76
N ARG A 98 -16.26 12.02 -6.06
CA ARG A 98 -17.58 11.58 -6.56
C ARG A 98 -17.83 10.10 -6.25
N ALA A 99 -16.83 9.23 -6.47
CA ALA A 99 -17.00 7.81 -6.29
C ALA A 99 -17.12 7.41 -4.82
N LEU A 100 -16.40 8.09 -3.93
CA LEU A 100 -16.46 7.91 -2.49
C LEU A 100 -17.61 8.67 -1.82
N ASP A 101 -18.21 9.65 -2.51
CA ASP A 101 -19.24 10.56 -1.98
C ASP A 101 -18.73 11.39 -0.79
N LEU A 102 -17.55 12.00 -0.97
CA LEU A 102 -16.87 12.78 0.06
C LEU A 102 -16.58 14.21 -0.42
N ASP A 103 -16.71 15.18 0.47
CA ASP A 103 -16.32 16.56 0.20
C ASP A 103 -14.82 16.77 0.32
N THR A 104 -14.16 16.05 1.20
CA THR A 104 -12.72 16.13 1.48
C THR A 104 -12.07 14.75 1.39
N ILE A 105 -10.88 14.66 0.80
CA ILE A 105 -10.04 13.46 0.82
C ILE A 105 -9.00 13.62 1.93
N ASP A 106 -8.89 12.65 2.82
CA ASP A 106 -7.94 12.75 3.93
C ASP A 106 -6.48 12.74 3.45
N ILE A 107 -6.11 11.76 2.61
CA ILE A 107 -4.75 11.64 2.11
C ILE A 107 -4.80 11.36 0.61
N MET A 108 -4.23 12.28 -0.19
CA MET A 108 -4.09 12.12 -1.64
C MET A 108 -2.62 11.96 -2.01
N MET A 109 -2.31 10.92 -2.79
CA MET A 109 -0.92 10.58 -3.11
C MET A 109 -0.70 10.35 -4.61
N LEU A 110 0.50 10.66 -5.08
CA LEU A 110 0.99 10.12 -6.34
C LEU A 110 1.34 8.64 -6.16
N HIS A 111 0.85 7.80 -7.09
CA HIS A 111 1.01 6.35 -7.03
C HIS A 111 2.38 5.93 -7.57
N GLU A 112 3.07 5.03 -6.86
CA GLU A 112 4.27 4.30 -7.28
C GLU A 112 5.37 5.18 -7.91
N GLN A 113 5.82 6.21 -7.18
CA GLN A 113 6.97 6.99 -7.60
C GLN A 113 8.24 6.14 -7.45
N GLU A 114 9.02 6.00 -8.52
CA GLU A 114 10.15 5.05 -8.58
C GLU A 114 11.51 5.71 -8.40
N THR A 115 11.65 6.95 -8.87
CA THR A 115 12.91 7.71 -8.84
C THR A 115 12.66 9.19 -8.60
N ALA A 116 13.72 9.96 -8.32
CA ALA A 116 13.64 11.42 -8.29
C ALA A 116 13.24 12.01 -9.65
N LEU A 117 13.58 11.34 -10.77
CA LEU A 117 13.14 11.73 -12.10
C LEU A 117 11.62 11.57 -12.28
N THR A 118 11.00 10.52 -11.72
CA THR A 118 9.55 10.39 -11.73
C THR A 118 8.88 11.47 -10.86
N LEU A 119 9.51 11.85 -9.75
CA LEU A 119 9.04 12.98 -8.94
C LEU A 119 9.05 14.28 -9.76
N ASP A 120 10.16 14.60 -10.44
CA ASP A 120 10.26 15.78 -11.32
C ASP A 120 9.18 15.75 -12.41
N GLY A 121 9.00 14.61 -13.08
CA GLY A 121 7.97 14.43 -14.11
C GLY A 121 6.52 14.62 -13.62
N HIS A 122 6.26 14.40 -12.33
CA HIS A 122 4.92 14.49 -11.73
C HIS A 122 4.73 15.73 -10.83
N ARG A 123 5.68 16.68 -10.81
CA ARG A 123 5.66 17.85 -9.92
C ARG A 123 4.43 18.73 -10.10
N GLU A 124 3.89 18.85 -11.33
CA GLU A 124 2.70 19.66 -11.59
C GLU A 124 1.43 19.07 -10.96
N ALA A 125 1.29 17.74 -11.02
CA ALA A 125 0.20 17.03 -10.36
C ALA A 125 0.30 17.19 -8.83
N PHE A 126 1.52 17.04 -8.28
CA PHE A 126 1.75 17.21 -6.84
C PHE A 126 1.49 18.64 -6.38
N ALA A 127 1.88 19.65 -7.16
CA ALA A 127 1.61 21.06 -6.88
C ALA A 127 0.10 21.33 -6.78
N LEU A 128 -0.71 20.74 -7.67
CA LEU A 128 -2.16 20.84 -7.57
C LEU A 128 -2.69 20.21 -6.28
N PHE A 129 -2.19 19.05 -5.86
CA PHE A 129 -2.61 18.47 -4.59
C PHE A 129 -2.29 19.37 -3.39
N CYS A 130 -1.15 20.06 -3.41
CA CYS A 130 -0.82 21.05 -2.38
C CYS A 130 -1.84 22.22 -2.38
N GLU A 131 -2.20 22.75 -3.54
CA GLU A 131 -3.21 23.80 -3.66
C GLU A 131 -4.59 23.36 -3.16
N LEU A 132 -5.00 22.14 -3.48
CA LEU A 132 -6.26 21.55 -3.00
C LEU A 132 -6.23 21.31 -1.48
N ARG A 133 -5.08 20.97 -0.93
CA ARG A 133 -4.87 20.90 0.53
C ARG A 133 -5.03 22.27 1.17
N ASP A 134 -4.43 23.30 0.60
CA ASP A 134 -4.51 24.66 1.12
C ASP A 134 -5.93 25.24 1.04
N GLN A 135 -6.77 24.70 0.13
CA GLN A 135 -8.20 24.98 0.04
C GLN A 135 -9.05 24.14 1.01
N GLY A 136 -8.45 23.22 1.77
CA GLY A 136 -9.14 22.31 2.70
C GLY A 136 -9.88 21.15 2.04
N LEU A 137 -9.63 20.88 0.75
CA LEU A 137 -10.22 19.77 0.01
C LEU A 137 -9.44 18.47 0.13
N ILE A 138 -8.17 18.56 0.53
CA ILE A 138 -7.28 17.46 0.91
C ILE A 138 -6.71 17.79 2.29
N ARG A 139 -6.58 16.80 3.19
CA ARG A 139 -5.98 17.05 4.51
C ARG A 139 -4.46 16.84 4.52
N ALA A 140 -3.96 15.85 3.78
CA ALA A 140 -2.53 15.59 3.64
C ALA A 140 -2.18 15.06 2.24
N VAL A 141 -0.97 15.41 1.76
CA VAL A 141 -0.46 15.02 0.45
C VAL A 141 0.81 14.19 0.57
N GLY A 142 1.03 13.28 -0.38
CA GLY A 142 2.19 12.40 -0.32
C GLY A 142 2.42 11.57 -1.57
N ILE A 143 3.21 10.52 -1.41
CA ILE A 143 3.52 9.55 -2.46
C ILE A 143 3.43 8.11 -1.93
N SER A 144 3.21 7.15 -2.84
CA SER A 144 3.54 5.75 -2.60
C SER A 144 4.75 5.34 -3.44
N THR A 145 5.52 4.37 -2.95
CA THR A 145 6.74 3.93 -3.63
C THR A 145 7.14 2.50 -3.29
N HIS A 146 7.72 1.82 -4.27
CA HIS A 146 8.44 0.56 -4.10
C HIS A 146 9.98 0.76 -4.13
N ALA A 147 10.44 2.01 -4.13
CA ALA A 147 11.85 2.37 -4.23
C ALA A 147 12.34 3.14 -3.00
N VAL A 148 13.63 3.01 -2.69
CA VAL A 148 14.31 3.75 -1.61
C VAL A 148 14.60 5.19 -2.03
N GLU A 149 14.94 5.40 -3.31
CA GLU A 149 15.34 6.71 -3.85
C GLU A 149 14.28 7.80 -3.61
N PRO A 150 12.97 7.63 -3.93
CA PRO A 150 11.97 8.68 -3.67
C PRO A 150 11.80 8.99 -2.17
N VAL A 151 11.98 8.00 -1.28
CA VAL A 151 11.93 8.24 0.17
C VAL A 151 13.08 9.16 0.60
N ARG A 152 14.29 8.94 0.06
CA ARG A 152 15.45 9.80 0.30
C ARG A 152 15.24 11.19 -0.28
N ALA A 153 14.75 11.29 -1.51
CA ALA A 153 14.49 12.57 -2.18
C ALA A 153 13.49 13.45 -1.41
N LEU A 154 12.36 12.87 -0.97
CA LEU A 154 11.38 13.59 -0.16
C LEU A 154 11.96 14.01 1.21
N THR A 155 12.75 13.13 1.83
CA THR A 155 13.40 13.45 3.11
C THR A 155 14.33 14.65 2.96
N GLN A 156 15.10 14.71 1.89
CA GLN A 156 15.99 15.84 1.60
C GLN A 156 15.20 17.12 1.29
N ALA A 157 14.15 17.01 0.47
CA ALA A 157 13.28 18.16 0.19
C ALA A 157 12.68 18.74 1.49
N ALA A 158 12.21 17.88 2.40
CA ALA A 158 11.62 18.27 3.69
C ALA A 158 12.64 18.91 4.63
N THR A 159 13.91 18.50 4.60
CA THR A 159 14.97 19.02 5.48
C THR A 159 15.74 20.19 4.89
N GLY A 160 15.55 20.49 3.59
CA GLY A 160 16.33 21.51 2.87
C GLY A 160 17.79 21.12 2.61
N VAL A 161 18.16 19.86 2.86
CA VAL A 161 19.48 19.33 2.52
C VAL A 161 19.46 18.92 1.06
N THR A 162 20.26 19.58 0.23
CA THR A 162 20.42 19.25 -1.19
C THR A 162 21.57 18.26 -1.35
N ASP A 163 21.30 17.14 -1.98
CA ASP A 163 22.33 16.23 -2.48
C ASP A 163 22.65 16.61 -3.93
N ASP A 164 23.92 16.58 -4.31
CA ASP A 164 24.37 16.88 -5.67
C ASP A 164 23.75 15.91 -6.71
N LEU A 165 23.25 14.75 -6.27
CA LEU A 165 22.63 13.74 -7.12
C LEU A 165 21.38 14.24 -7.86
N TRP A 166 20.62 15.18 -7.29
CA TRP A 166 19.32 15.62 -7.85
C TRP A 166 19.28 17.13 -8.13
N GLN A 167 20.45 17.81 -8.18
CA GLN A 167 20.53 19.26 -8.39
C GLN A 167 19.91 19.73 -9.71
N ASP A 168 19.87 18.86 -10.73
CA ASP A 168 19.30 19.16 -12.05
C ASP A 168 17.79 18.87 -12.14
N LEU A 169 17.16 18.37 -11.06
CA LEU A 169 15.74 18.02 -11.03
C LEU A 169 14.93 19.06 -10.25
N ASP A 170 13.74 19.39 -10.76
CA ASP A 170 12.81 20.30 -10.09
C ASP A 170 11.88 19.54 -9.13
N ILE A 171 12.43 19.09 -8.01
CA ILE A 171 11.68 18.38 -6.97
C ILE A 171 11.37 19.25 -5.74
N GLY A 172 11.60 20.56 -5.84
CA GLY A 172 11.43 21.50 -4.71
C GLY A 172 10.00 21.55 -4.15
N VAL A 173 8.96 21.26 -4.95
CA VAL A 173 7.57 21.20 -4.49
C VAL A 173 7.34 20.10 -3.45
N TYR A 174 8.15 19.03 -3.46
CA TYR A 174 8.00 17.91 -2.54
C TYR A 174 8.43 18.21 -1.09
N ARG A 175 8.97 19.41 -0.81
CA ARG A 175 9.10 19.91 0.58
C ARG A 175 7.74 20.01 1.29
N GLU A 176 6.65 20.11 0.53
CA GLU A 176 5.27 20.13 1.01
C GLU A 176 4.71 18.73 1.26
N ALA A 177 5.45 17.66 0.93
CA ALA A 177 5.02 16.30 1.19
C ALA A 177 4.91 16.03 2.69
N GLN A 178 3.84 15.35 3.08
CA GLN A 178 3.53 15.06 4.48
C GLN A 178 3.48 13.55 4.74
N VAL A 179 3.20 12.73 3.71
CA VAL A 179 2.99 11.29 3.86
C VAL A 179 3.78 10.51 2.81
N ILE A 180 4.40 9.41 3.24
CA ILE A 180 5.01 8.41 2.36
C ILE A 180 4.39 7.04 2.67
N HIS A 181 3.99 6.32 1.62
CA HIS A 181 3.51 4.95 1.68
C HIS A 181 4.53 4.01 1.01
N PRO A 182 5.57 3.57 1.74
CA PRO A 182 6.66 2.78 1.20
C PRO A 182 6.36 1.29 1.24
N LEU A 183 6.94 0.53 0.28
CA LEU A 183 7.08 -0.91 0.42
C LEU A 183 8.08 -1.21 1.54
N LEU A 184 7.64 -1.92 2.56
CA LEU A 184 8.49 -2.24 3.70
C LEU A 184 8.21 -3.65 4.24
N ASN A 185 9.11 -4.58 3.98
CA ASN A 185 9.06 -5.93 4.50
C ASN A 185 10.47 -6.46 4.80
N TRP A 186 10.54 -7.52 5.58
CA TRP A 186 11.79 -8.05 6.14
C TRP A 186 12.83 -8.56 5.13
N ARG A 187 12.45 -8.78 3.89
CA ARG A 187 13.36 -9.24 2.82
C ARG A 187 13.52 -8.25 1.67
N GLY A 188 12.84 -7.12 1.71
CA GLY A 188 12.83 -6.18 0.57
C GLY A 188 12.19 -6.75 -0.69
N LEU A 189 11.34 -7.79 -0.55
CA LEU A 189 10.67 -8.38 -1.72
C LEU A 189 9.73 -7.36 -2.37
N GLY A 190 9.98 -7.06 -3.65
CA GLY A 190 9.27 -6.06 -4.43
C GLY A 190 9.91 -4.67 -4.40
N LEU A 191 11.04 -4.47 -3.72
CA LEU A 191 11.86 -3.26 -3.90
C LEU A 191 12.51 -3.27 -5.28
N ILE A 192 12.48 -2.14 -5.94
CA ILE A 192 13.09 -1.96 -7.27
C ILE A 192 14.51 -1.41 -7.19
N ASP A 193 14.88 -0.83 -6.06
CA ASP A 193 16.25 -0.39 -5.73
C ASP A 193 16.59 -0.70 -4.26
N GLY A 194 17.87 -0.79 -3.93
CA GLY A 194 18.35 -1.01 -2.55
C GLY A 194 17.94 -2.36 -1.95
N GLN A 195 18.09 -2.47 -0.65
CA GLN A 195 17.77 -3.65 0.16
C GLN A 195 16.75 -3.27 1.27
N ALA A 196 16.23 -4.26 2.00
CA ALA A 196 15.30 -4.04 3.11
C ALA A 196 15.86 -3.04 4.14
N GLU A 197 17.15 -3.18 4.46
CA GLU A 197 17.86 -2.32 5.41
C GLU A 197 17.95 -0.86 4.92
N ASP A 198 18.15 -0.65 3.62
CA ASP A 198 18.16 0.69 3.03
C ASP A 198 16.81 1.38 3.18
N MET A 199 15.71 0.66 2.94
CA MET A 199 14.35 1.19 3.14
C MET A 199 14.08 1.48 4.62
N VAL A 200 14.53 0.62 5.55
CA VAL A 200 14.42 0.89 6.99
C VAL A 200 15.17 2.17 7.38
N LEU A 201 16.39 2.37 6.88
CA LEU A 201 17.17 3.58 7.15
C LEU A 201 16.52 4.83 6.55
N ALA A 202 16.05 4.74 5.31
CA ALA A 202 15.37 5.85 4.63
C ALA A 202 14.07 6.25 5.35
N THR A 203 13.25 5.27 5.75
CA THR A 203 12.00 5.54 6.49
C THR A 203 12.25 6.12 7.88
N ARG A 204 13.31 5.71 8.58
CA ARG A 204 13.72 6.32 9.85
C ARG A 204 14.15 7.79 9.69
N ALA A 205 14.88 8.09 8.61
CA ALA A 205 15.26 9.47 8.29
C ALA A 205 14.04 10.32 7.96
N ALA A 206 13.12 9.81 7.15
CA ALA A 206 11.86 10.46 6.78
C ALA A 206 10.99 10.78 8.02
N ALA A 207 10.84 9.83 8.94
CA ALA A 207 10.12 10.06 10.19
C ALA A 207 10.77 11.15 11.06
N LYS A 208 12.11 11.17 11.15
CA LYS A 208 12.84 12.25 11.85
C LYS A 208 12.64 13.61 11.20
N ALA A 209 12.40 13.66 9.89
CA ALA A 209 12.06 14.88 9.16
C ALA A 209 10.59 15.30 9.34
N GLY A 210 9.78 14.52 10.09
CA GLY A 210 8.37 14.79 10.37
C GLY A 210 7.37 14.19 9.40
N LEU A 211 7.83 13.43 8.40
CA LEU A 211 6.97 12.77 7.43
C LEU A 211 6.20 11.61 8.07
N GLY A 212 4.91 11.51 7.76
CA GLY A 212 4.05 10.40 8.17
C GLY A 212 4.31 9.18 7.31
N LEU A 213 4.42 8.01 7.94
CA LEU A 213 4.72 6.76 7.24
C LEU A 213 3.65 5.71 7.54
N PHE A 214 3.11 5.09 6.49
CA PHE A 214 2.36 3.85 6.64
C PHE A 214 2.83 2.83 5.59
N GLY A 215 3.27 1.65 6.05
CA GLY A 215 3.93 0.66 5.21
C GLY A 215 2.96 -0.18 4.39
N MET A 216 3.45 -0.74 3.27
CA MET A 216 2.74 -1.74 2.49
C MET A 216 3.55 -3.02 2.32
N LYS A 217 2.87 -4.10 1.89
CA LYS A 217 3.50 -5.37 1.49
C LYS A 217 4.26 -6.08 2.61
N MET A 218 3.87 -5.92 3.87
CA MET A 218 4.53 -6.59 5.00
C MET A 218 4.61 -8.11 4.83
N LEU A 219 3.59 -8.71 4.18
CA LEU A 219 3.56 -10.14 3.85
C LEU A 219 4.10 -10.46 2.44
N GLY A 220 4.80 -9.50 1.78
CA GLY A 220 5.40 -9.71 0.47
C GLY A 220 4.39 -10.10 -0.61
N GLY A 221 3.16 -9.55 -0.60
CA GLY A 221 2.09 -9.95 -1.52
C GLY A 221 1.67 -11.42 -1.34
N GLY A 222 1.64 -11.92 -0.10
CA GLY A 222 1.28 -13.28 0.27
C GLY A 222 2.45 -14.29 0.22
N HIS A 223 3.63 -13.90 -0.25
CA HIS A 223 4.76 -14.83 -0.36
C HIS A 223 5.39 -15.22 0.99
N PHE A 224 5.14 -14.46 2.07
CA PHE A 224 5.70 -14.73 3.40
C PHE A 224 4.76 -15.49 4.33
N LEU A 225 3.71 -16.12 3.81
CA LEU A 225 2.79 -16.88 4.66
C LEU A 225 3.45 -18.05 5.40
N LYS A 226 4.54 -18.61 4.86
CA LYS A 226 5.35 -19.64 5.55
C LYS A 226 6.28 -19.05 6.62
N ASP A 227 6.60 -17.77 6.50
CA ASP A 227 7.45 -17.01 7.44
C ASP A 227 6.62 -15.93 8.14
N PHE A 228 5.32 -16.16 8.32
CA PHE A 228 4.32 -15.18 8.77
C PHE A 228 4.74 -14.48 10.06
N ASP A 229 5.08 -15.23 11.10
CA ASP A 229 5.46 -14.66 12.41
C ASP A 229 6.66 -13.72 12.30
N ARG A 230 7.65 -14.10 11.46
CA ARG A 230 8.83 -13.28 11.22
C ARG A 230 8.51 -12.00 10.46
N ALA A 231 7.65 -12.08 9.46
CA ALA A 231 7.22 -10.92 8.67
C ALA A 231 6.43 -9.92 9.54
N VAL A 232 5.51 -10.43 10.36
CA VAL A 232 4.73 -9.62 11.31
C VAL A 232 5.63 -9.00 12.38
N ALA A 233 6.52 -9.78 13.01
CA ALA A 233 7.44 -9.27 14.02
C ALA A 233 8.33 -8.15 13.47
N PHE A 234 8.85 -8.31 12.23
CA PHE A 234 9.61 -7.26 11.56
C PHE A 234 8.78 -5.99 11.38
N ALA A 235 7.55 -6.10 10.86
CA ALA A 235 6.69 -4.95 10.60
C ALA A 235 6.33 -4.23 11.90
N LEU A 236 5.93 -4.96 12.94
CA LEU A 236 5.55 -4.39 14.23
C LEU A 236 6.73 -3.74 14.99
N ALA A 237 7.97 -4.15 14.71
CA ALA A 237 9.19 -3.56 15.25
C ALA A 237 9.58 -2.22 14.59
N GLN A 238 8.94 -1.82 13.47
CA GLN A 238 9.23 -0.55 12.81
C GLN A 238 8.45 0.59 13.50
N GLU A 239 9.01 1.15 14.56
CA GLU A 239 8.36 2.18 15.39
C GLU A 239 8.10 3.49 14.62
N GLN A 240 8.94 3.80 13.61
CA GLN A 240 8.78 4.95 12.74
C GLN A 240 7.56 4.87 11.80
N VAL A 241 6.95 3.71 11.65
CA VAL A 241 5.78 3.49 10.79
C VAL A 241 4.51 3.54 11.64
N ALA A 242 3.61 4.46 11.32
CA ALA A 242 2.35 4.65 12.07
C ALA A 242 1.39 3.48 11.86
N ALA A 243 1.28 2.98 10.63
CA ALA A 243 0.36 1.90 10.26
C ALA A 243 0.94 1.00 9.17
N TYR A 244 0.34 -0.18 8.99
CA TYR A 244 0.57 -1.03 7.81
C TYR A 244 -0.74 -1.32 7.09
N ALA A 245 -0.75 -1.14 5.77
CA ALA A 245 -1.85 -1.55 4.91
C ALA A 245 -1.80 -3.07 4.70
N VAL A 246 -2.82 -3.75 5.20
CA VAL A 246 -2.99 -5.20 5.13
C VAL A 246 -4.28 -5.51 4.39
N GLY A 247 -4.19 -6.31 3.34
CA GLY A 247 -5.35 -6.83 2.64
C GLY A 247 -6.00 -7.95 3.44
N MET A 248 -7.32 -7.90 3.57
CA MET A 248 -8.14 -8.88 4.26
C MET A 248 -9.39 -9.16 3.43
N GLN A 249 -9.81 -10.41 3.33
CA GLN A 249 -10.90 -10.83 2.44
C GLN A 249 -12.04 -11.56 3.16
N ASP A 250 -11.90 -11.82 4.45
CA ASP A 250 -12.92 -12.39 5.32
C ASP A 250 -12.75 -11.92 6.77
N GLU A 251 -13.75 -12.22 7.61
CA GLU A 251 -13.79 -11.81 9.01
C GLU A 251 -12.68 -12.47 9.85
N SER A 252 -12.28 -13.70 9.53
CA SER A 252 -11.20 -14.40 10.26
C SER A 252 -9.85 -13.72 10.05
N GLU A 253 -9.57 -13.27 8.81
CA GLU A 253 -8.37 -12.48 8.51
C GLU A 253 -8.40 -11.12 9.22
N ILE A 254 -9.57 -10.48 9.30
CA ILE A 254 -9.74 -9.22 10.05
C ILE A 254 -9.48 -9.46 11.53
N ASP A 255 -10.13 -10.42 12.16
CA ASP A 255 -9.99 -10.71 13.59
C ASP A 255 -8.55 -11.12 13.96
N MET A 256 -7.91 -11.93 13.11
CA MET A 256 -6.49 -12.30 13.28
C MET A 256 -5.58 -11.07 13.24
N ASN A 257 -5.73 -10.19 12.25
CA ASN A 257 -4.91 -8.99 12.15
C ASN A 257 -5.20 -7.98 13.26
N LEU A 258 -6.45 -7.83 13.69
CA LEU A 258 -6.83 -7.02 14.86
C LEU A 258 -6.07 -7.48 16.12
N ALA A 259 -6.08 -8.77 16.42
CA ALA A 259 -5.36 -9.33 17.57
C ALA A 259 -3.84 -9.08 17.46
N LEU A 260 -3.24 -9.33 16.29
CA LEU A 260 -1.80 -9.11 16.06
C LEU A 260 -1.38 -7.65 16.28
N PHE A 261 -2.14 -6.70 15.72
CA PHE A 261 -1.82 -5.27 15.82
C PHE A 261 -2.16 -4.67 17.20
N ALA A 262 -3.02 -5.33 17.96
CA ALA A 262 -3.30 -4.99 19.37
C ALA A 262 -2.33 -5.67 20.35
N ALA A 263 -1.41 -6.51 19.87
CA ALA A 263 -0.53 -7.36 20.68
C ALA A 263 -1.31 -8.31 21.61
N GLU A 264 -2.47 -8.80 21.15
CA GLU A 264 -3.31 -9.78 21.82
C GLU A 264 -3.12 -11.18 21.23
N PRO A 265 -3.41 -12.26 21.98
CA PRO A 265 -3.37 -13.62 21.43
C PRO A 265 -4.39 -13.79 20.28
N VAL A 266 -3.93 -14.36 19.16
CA VAL A 266 -4.83 -14.71 18.05
C VAL A 266 -5.64 -15.96 18.44
N ARG A 267 -6.94 -15.93 18.19
CA ARG A 267 -7.80 -17.08 18.44
C ARG A 267 -7.45 -18.24 17.51
N GLU A 268 -7.40 -19.47 18.03
CA GLU A 268 -7.05 -20.65 17.25
C GLU A 268 -7.99 -20.84 16.05
N LEU A 269 -9.31 -20.58 16.22
CA LEU A 269 -10.30 -20.66 15.14
C LEU A 269 -9.97 -19.73 13.96
N ASP A 270 -9.44 -18.52 14.21
CA ASP A 270 -9.08 -17.59 13.15
C ASP A 270 -7.80 -18.06 12.43
N LEU A 271 -6.85 -18.61 13.16
CA LEU A 271 -5.65 -19.23 12.59
C LEU A 271 -5.99 -20.45 11.72
N GLU A 272 -6.88 -21.32 12.19
CA GLU A 272 -7.33 -22.50 11.45
C GLU A 272 -8.08 -22.10 10.19
N ALA A 273 -9.02 -21.15 10.26
CA ALA A 273 -9.77 -20.64 9.12
C ALA A 273 -8.84 -20.02 8.07
N THR A 274 -7.90 -19.19 8.49
CA THR A 274 -6.92 -18.56 7.60
C THR A 274 -5.97 -19.59 6.97
N ARG A 275 -5.55 -20.61 7.71
CA ARG A 275 -4.69 -21.71 7.18
C ARG A 275 -5.43 -22.63 6.24
N ALA A 276 -6.72 -22.90 6.48
CA ALA A 276 -7.55 -23.76 5.64
C ALA A 276 -7.91 -23.12 4.29
N ARG A 277 -7.70 -21.81 4.13
CA ARG A 277 -8.03 -21.10 2.91
C ARG A 277 -7.20 -21.59 1.73
N HIS A 278 -7.87 -21.92 0.64
CA HIS A 278 -7.22 -22.27 -0.62
C HIS A 278 -6.56 -21.01 -1.22
N ARG A 279 -5.25 -21.06 -1.30
CA ARG A 279 -4.45 -19.95 -1.87
C ARG A 279 -3.92 -20.33 -3.24
N ARG A 280 -3.84 -19.35 -4.14
CA ARG A 280 -3.29 -19.52 -5.48
C ARG A 280 -2.35 -18.39 -5.84
N LEU A 281 -1.44 -18.66 -6.79
CA LEU A 281 -0.59 -17.63 -7.38
C LEU A 281 -1.34 -16.98 -8.54
N ILE A 282 -1.49 -15.67 -8.51
CA ILE A 282 -2.04 -14.90 -9.63
C ILE A 282 -0.96 -14.07 -10.30
N VAL A 283 -1.20 -13.74 -11.56
CA VAL A 283 -0.35 -12.85 -12.37
C VAL A 283 -1.16 -11.62 -12.73
N SER A 284 -0.73 -10.47 -12.25
CA SER A 284 -1.40 -9.18 -12.53
C SER A 284 -1.36 -8.82 -14.01
N ASP A 285 -2.32 -7.99 -14.45
CA ASP A 285 -2.55 -7.67 -15.86
C ASP A 285 -1.40 -6.91 -16.53
N TRP A 286 -0.56 -6.22 -15.77
CA TRP A 286 0.62 -5.51 -16.27
C TRP A 286 1.86 -6.40 -16.43
N CYS A 287 1.71 -7.73 -16.46
CA CYS A 287 2.81 -8.64 -16.77
C CYS A 287 3.36 -8.36 -18.18
N THR A 288 4.65 -8.05 -18.26
CA THR A 288 5.36 -7.76 -19.54
C THR A 288 5.83 -9.02 -20.26
N GLY A 289 5.62 -10.21 -19.72
CA GLY A 289 6.02 -11.48 -20.33
C GLY A 289 7.53 -11.70 -20.44
N CYS A 290 8.34 -11.03 -19.63
CA CYS A 290 9.82 -11.10 -19.70
C CYS A 290 10.41 -12.50 -19.40
N GLY A 291 9.64 -13.44 -18.83
CA GLY A 291 10.02 -14.82 -18.61
C GLY A 291 10.93 -15.09 -17.39
N SER A 292 11.50 -14.09 -16.73
CA SER A 292 12.47 -14.26 -15.64
C SER A 292 11.96 -15.12 -14.47
N CYS A 293 10.66 -15.11 -14.21
CA CYS A 293 10.02 -15.91 -13.18
C CYS A 293 9.93 -17.41 -13.56
N ILE A 294 9.86 -17.71 -14.86
CA ILE A 294 9.77 -19.08 -15.39
C ILE A 294 11.05 -19.84 -15.09
N ASP A 295 12.21 -19.21 -15.35
CA ASP A 295 13.54 -19.79 -15.09
C ASP A 295 13.78 -20.10 -13.60
N ARG A 296 13.10 -19.38 -12.73
CA ARG A 296 13.16 -19.56 -11.27
C ARG A 296 12.18 -20.59 -10.72
N CYS A 297 11.24 -21.06 -11.56
CA CYS A 297 10.21 -22.00 -11.11
C CYS A 297 10.69 -23.44 -11.10
N ALA A 298 11.20 -23.92 -9.97
CA ALA A 298 11.67 -25.29 -9.82
C ALA A 298 10.58 -26.35 -10.08
N SER A 299 9.30 -26.05 -9.77
CA SER A 299 8.17 -26.93 -10.02
C SER A 299 7.65 -26.88 -11.46
N ARG A 300 8.23 -25.97 -12.31
CA ARG A 300 7.79 -25.75 -13.69
C ARG A 300 6.29 -25.44 -13.80
N ALA A 301 5.76 -24.70 -12.84
CA ALA A 301 4.37 -24.29 -12.78
C ALA A 301 4.09 -23.01 -13.60
N LEU A 302 5.09 -22.38 -14.19
CA LEU A 302 4.94 -21.15 -14.96
C LEU A 302 5.30 -21.38 -16.43
N SER A 303 4.49 -20.83 -17.32
CA SER A 303 4.71 -20.84 -18.76
C SER A 303 4.37 -19.47 -19.36
N LEU A 304 4.92 -19.18 -20.56
CA LEU A 304 4.58 -17.99 -21.31
C LEU A 304 3.53 -18.35 -22.37
N VAL A 305 2.37 -17.72 -22.31
CA VAL A 305 1.28 -17.90 -23.28
C VAL A 305 0.81 -16.50 -23.73
N ASP A 306 0.76 -16.27 -25.01
CA ASP A 306 0.33 -14.99 -25.61
C ASP A 306 1.04 -13.76 -25.00
N GLY A 307 2.35 -13.89 -24.73
CA GLY A 307 3.16 -12.81 -24.16
C GLY A 307 2.94 -12.54 -22.67
N ARG A 308 2.23 -13.42 -21.94
CA ARG A 308 1.99 -13.30 -20.50
C ARG A 308 2.31 -14.63 -19.79
N VAL A 309 2.70 -14.50 -18.52
CA VAL A 309 2.93 -15.68 -17.69
C VAL A 309 1.59 -16.25 -17.25
N GLN A 310 1.45 -17.57 -17.42
CA GLN A 310 0.32 -18.36 -16.88
C GLN A 310 0.82 -19.31 -15.80
N VAL A 311 -0.03 -19.60 -14.83
CA VAL A 311 0.23 -20.47 -13.69
C VAL A 311 -0.52 -21.78 -13.85
N ASP A 312 0.18 -22.89 -13.71
CA ASP A 312 -0.39 -24.20 -13.48
C ASP A 312 -0.54 -24.41 -11.96
N ASP A 313 -1.75 -24.21 -11.46
CA ASP A 313 -2.05 -24.29 -10.03
C ASP A 313 -1.79 -25.70 -9.45
N ALA A 314 -1.93 -26.74 -10.27
CA ALA A 314 -1.68 -28.12 -9.82
C ALA A 314 -0.19 -28.37 -9.54
N ARG A 315 0.71 -27.60 -10.17
CA ARG A 315 2.16 -27.68 -10.01
C ARG A 315 2.71 -26.61 -9.08
N CYS A 316 1.97 -25.53 -8.82
CA CYS A 316 2.44 -24.41 -8.02
C CYS A 316 2.55 -24.77 -6.54
N LEU A 317 3.76 -24.68 -5.99
CA LEU A 317 4.02 -24.96 -4.58
C LEU A 317 3.92 -23.72 -3.67
N LEU A 318 3.52 -22.57 -4.20
CA LEU A 318 3.46 -21.28 -3.50
C LEU A 318 4.76 -20.95 -2.76
N CYS A 319 5.91 -21.35 -3.33
CA CYS A 319 7.24 -21.22 -2.69
C CYS A 319 7.83 -19.80 -2.76
N GLY A 320 7.27 -18.92 -3.61
CA GLY A 320 7.65 -17.52 -3.72
C GLY A 320 8.90 -17.19 -4.54
N TYR A 321 9.71 -18.19 -4.98
CA TYR A 321 10.95 -17.90 -5.71
C TYR A 321 10.77 -17.10 -7.00
N CYS A 322 9.66 -17.28 -7.68
CA CYS A 322 9.32 -16.53 -8.91
C CYS A 322 9.15 -15.03 -8.64
N ALA A 323 8.61 -14.66 -7.48
CA ALA A 323 8.39 -13.26 -7.12
C ALA A 323 9.71 -12.47 -6.97
N TYR A 324 10.77 -13.12 -6.50
CA TYR A 324 12.11 -12.48 -6.41
C TYR A 324 12.75 -12.20 -7.76
N ALA A 325 12.33 -12.89 -8.82
CA ALA A 325 12.83 -12.67 -10.17
C ALA A 325 11.95 -11.67 -10.96
N CYS A 326 10.81 -11.30 -10.42
CA CYS A 326 9.86 -10.41 -11.08
C CYS A 326 10.11 -8.95 -10.68
N ARG A 327 10.69 -8.16 -11.59
CA ARG A 327 10.95 -6.72 -11.35
C ARG A 327 9.66 -5.94 -11.12
N ASP A 328 8.61 -6.27 -11.88
CA ASP A 328 7.33 -5.55 -11.85
C ASP A 328 6.41 -6.05 -10.71
N PHE A 329 6.90 -7.01 -9.90
CA PHE A 329 6.20 -7.61 -8.77
C PHE A 329 4.73 -8.01 -9.07
N VAL A 330 4.49 -8.56 -10.28
CA VAL A 330 3.15 -8.92 -10.78
C VAL A 330 2.62 -10.24 -10.21
N LEU A 331 3.47 -11.05 -9.56
CA LEU A 331 3.11 -12.34 -8.99
C LEU A 331 2.65 -12.16 -7.54
N LYS A 332 1.41 -12.55 -7.24
CA LYS A 332 0.81 -12.44 -5.89
C LYS A 332 0.21 -13.77 -5.47
N VAL A 333 0.26 -14.05 -4.18
CA VAL A 333 -0.48 -15.17 -3.56
C VAL A 333 -1.74 -14.60 -2.91
N ILE A 334 -2.91 -15.09 -3.33
CA ILE A 334 -4.21 -14.68 -2.82
C ILE A 334 -4.99 -15.89 -2.31
#